data_4791c56b5db478311b8ba879e24e31ed
#
_entry.id   4791c56b5db478311b8ba879e24e31ed
#
_cell.length_a   1.000
_cell.length_b   1.000
_cell.length_c   1.000
_cell.angle_alpha   90.00
_cell.angle_beta   90.00
_cell.angle_gamma   90.00
#
_symmetry.space_group_name_H-M   'P 1'
#
loop_
_entity.id
_entity.type
_entity.pdbx_description
1 polymer ?
#
loop_
_entity_poly.entity_id
_entity_poly.type
_entity_poly.pdbx_seq_one_letter_code
_entity_poly.pdbx_strand_id
1 'polypeptide(L)'
;MAEDFRSWALFSIRGHIIPEQITRELELQPDRVYHDGRERIWQVNSTLGATETTEDHFHELLLRLLPKRITLRKLAEDHRLEFYCFLEKPQEMSLPITLSPRILLLCGFLHAHIDVEVKDLDEEA
;
A
#
# COMPACT_ATOMS: atom_id res chain seq x y z
N MET A 1 -24.06 9.57 -5.86
CA MET A 1 -23.73 9.53 -4.52
C MET A 1 -22.29 9.32 -4.35
N ALA A 2 -21.79 9.96 -3.38
CA ALA A 2 -20.38 9.92 -3.20
C ALA A 2 -19.92 8.57 -2.85
N GLU A 3 -20.81 7.76 -2.39
CA GLU A 3 -20.41 6.47 -1.99
C GLU A 3 -20.04 5.59 -3.12
N ASP A 4 -20.10 6.05 -4.32
CA ASP A 4 -19.71 5.22 -5.41
C ASP A 4 -18.18 5.09 -5.52
N PHE A 5 -17.44 5.88 -4.78
CA PHE A 5 -16.01 5.77 -4.75
C PHE A 5 -15.58 4.65 -3.82
N ARG A 6 -14.61 3.87 -4.23
CA ARG A 6 -14.02 2.81 -3.42
C ARG A 6 -12.51 2.86 -3.48
N SER A 7 -11.88 2.50 -2.38
CA SER A 7 -10.43 2.59 -2.26
C SER A 7 -9.88 1.41 -1.47
N TRP A 8 -8.77 0.90 -1.92
CA TRP A 8 -8.03 -0.16 -1.23
C TRP A 8 -6.56 0.22 -1.23
N ALA A 9 -5.83 -0.20 -0.21
CA ALA A 9 -4.39 0.04 -0.19
C ALA A 9 -3.66 -1.15 0.41
N LEU A 10 -2.41 -1.31 0.00
CA LEU A 10 -1.54 -2.33 0.53
C LEU A 10 -0.11 -1.81 0.59
N PHE A 11 0.72 -2.51 1.32
CA PHE A 11 2.16 -2.28 1.37
C PHE A 11 2.85 -3.56 0.96
N SER A 12 3.88 -3.46 0.13
CA SER A 12 4.60 -4.63 -0.33
C SER A 12 6.11 -4.42 -0.29
N ILE A 13 6.83 -5.52 -0.15
CA ILE A 13 8.27 -5.58 -0.27
C ILE A 13 8.55 -6.57 -1.38
N ARG A 14 9.28 -6.13 -2.41
CA ARG A 14 9.57 -7.00 -3.55
C ARG A 14 11.05 -7.04 -3.86
N GLY A 15 11.49 -8.18 -4.32
CA GLY A 15 12.88 -8.40 -4.70
C GLY A 15 13.24 -9.85 -4.50
N HIS A 16 14.53 -10.11 -4.37
CA HIS A 16 15.03 -11.46 -4.08
C HIS A 16 14.99 -11.64 -2.56
N ILE A 17 13.78 -11.74 -2.02
CA ILE A 17 13.54 -11.79 -0.59
C ILE A 17 13.27 -13.22 -0.14
N ILE A 18 13.41 -13.44 1.16
CA ILE A 18 12.99 -14.66 1.83
C ILE A 18 11.77 -14.27 2.68
N PRO A 19 10.55 -14.58 2.23
CA PRO A 19 9.35 -14.06 2.89
C PRO A 19 9.23 -14.43 4.36
N GLU A 20 9.66 -15.62 4.75
CA GLU A 20 9.60 -16.05 6.14
C GLU A 20 10.50 -15.20 7.03
N GLN A 21 11.62 -14.75 6.49
CA GLN A 21 12.53 -13.89 7.21
C GLN A 21 11.91 -12.50 7.39
N ILE A 22 11.25 -11.98 6.36
CA ILE A 22 10.56 -10.70 6.44
C ILE A 22 9.49 -10.75 7.53
N THR A 23 8.67 -11.81 7.52
CA THR A 23 7.62 -12.01 8.51
C THR A 23 8.20 -11.99 9.93
N ARG A 24 9.33 -12.67 10.12
CA ARG A 24 9.94 -12.73 11.42
C ARG A 24 10.51 -11.39 11.85
N GLU A 25 11.18 -10.70 10.95
CA GLU A 25 11.82 -9.44 11.28
C GLU A 25 10.83 -8.33 11.54
N LEU A 26 9.73 -8.31 10.81
CA LEU A 26 8.72 -7.29 10.97
C LEU A 26 7.67 -7.67 12.03
N GLU A 27 7.63 -8.95 12.41
CA GLU A 27 6.63 -9.45 13.35
C GLU A 27 5.23 -9.15 12.84
N LEU A 28 5.04 -9.28 11.55
CA LEU A 28 3.75 -9.09 10.89
C LEU A 28 3.50 -10.26 9.96
N GLN A 29 2.27 -10.77 9.97
CA GLN A 29 1.90 -11.83 9.04
C GLN A 29 1.48 -11.20 7.72
N PRO A 30 1.97 -11.69 6.59
CA PRO A 30 1.55 -11.14 5.30
C PRO A 30 0.17 -11.64 4.96
N ASP A 31 -0.56 -10.83 4.21
CA ASP A 31 -1.84 -11.26 3.65
C ASP A 31 -1.61 -12.06 2.36
N ARG A 32 -0.47 -11.86 1.71
CA ARG A 32 -0.18 -12.57 0.48
C ARG A 32 1.33 -12.62 0.28
N VAL A 33 1.81 -13.76 -0.22
CA VAL A 33 3.19 -13.92 -0.68
C VAL A 33 3.10 -14.60 -2.04
N TYR A 34 3.73 -14.05 -3.04
CA TYR A 34 3.66 -14.62 -4.38
C TYR A 34 4.90 -14.26 -5.20
N HIS A 35 5.03 -14.90 -6.37
CA HIS A 35 6.14 -14.65 -7.28
C HIS A 35 5.53 -14.15 -8.58
N ASP A 36 6.01 -13.04 -9.12
CA ASP A 36 5.43 -12.44 -10.31
C ASP A 36 6.16 -12.84 -11.58
N GLY A 37 6.99 -13.88 -11.52
CA GLY A 37 7.80 -14.33 -12.66
C GLY A 37 9.21 -13.76 -12.62
N ARG A 38 9.48 -12.76 -11.81
CA ARG A 38 10.79 -12.14 -11.71
C ARG A 38 11.25 -12.03 -10.26
N GLU A 39 10.36 -11.69 -9.36
CA GLU A 39 10.69 -11.43 -7.98
C GLU A 39 9.62 -11.99 -7.08
N ARG A 40 9.95 -12.13 -5.81
CA ARG A 40 8.97 -12.49 -4.80
C ARG A 40 8.41 -11.24 -4.19
N ILE A 41 7.15 -11.29 -3.78
CA ILE A 41 6.45 -10.15 -3.21
C ILE A 41 5.82 -10.57 -1.89
N TRP A 42 6.09 -9.80 -0.85
CA TRP A 42 5.51 -9.97 0.49
C TRP A 42 4.56 -8.78 0.67
N GLN A 43 3.31 -9.03 1.06
CA GLN A 43 2.29 -8.00 1.01
C GLN A 43 1.41 -8.02 2.23
N VAL A 44 1.09 -6.85 2.78
CA VAL A 44 0.07 -6.68 3.81
C VAL A 44 -0.95 -5.67 3.30
N ASN A 45 -2.22 -5.93 3.58
CA ASN A 45 -3.30 -5.07 3.11
C ASN A 45 -3.81 -4.19 4.24
N SER A 46 -4.33 -3.02 3.90
CA SER A 46 -5.05 -2.22 4.85
C SER A 46 -6.24 -3.02 5.37
N THR A 47 -6.52 -2.92 6.66
CA THR A 47 -7.66 -3.62 7.25
C THR A 47 -8.93 -2.80 7.17
N LEU A 48 -8.88 -1.58 6.66
CA LEU A 48 -10.05 -0.73 6.56
C LEU A 48 -10.91 -1.11 5.36
N GLY A 49 -12.18 -0.75 5.42
CA GLY A 49 -13.10 -1.05 4.33
C GLY A 49 -12.92 -0.14 3.13
N ALA A 50 -13.55 -0.52 2.03
CA ALA A 50 -13.35 0.16 0.75
C ALA A 50 -13.97 1.56 0.70
N THR A 51 -14.77 1.93 1.68
CA THR A 51 -15.37 3.26 1.73
C THR A 51 -14.49 4.29 2.45
N GLU A 52 -13.36 3.85 3.02
CA GLU A 52 -12.45 4.79 3.68
C GLU A 52 -11.55 5.47 2.65
N THR A 53 -10.98 6.60 3.01
CA THR A 53 -10.15 7.36 2.08
C THR A 53 -8.79 6.72 1.92
N THR A 54 -8.08 7.08 0.85
CA THR A 54 -6.71 6.62 0.65
C THR A 54 -5.82 7.04 1.80
N GLU A 55 -6.00 8.26 2.32
CA GLU A 55 -5.23 8.72 3.45
C GLU A 55 -5.45 7.83 4.67
N ASP A 56 -6.68 7.43 4.95
CA ASP A 56 -6.97 6.57 6.09
C ASP A 56 -6.34 5.19 5.92
N HIS A 57 -6.39 4.65 4.71
CA HIS A 57 -5.74 3.36 4.42
C HIS A 57 -4.23 3.43 4.66
N PHE A 58 -3.60 4.50 4.19
CA PHE A 58 -2.15 4.66 4.37
C PHE A 58 -1.82 4.85 5.85
N HIS A 59 -2.64 5.60 6.57
CA HIS A 59 -2.41 5.83 7.99
C HIS A 59 -2.47 4.51 8.76
N GLU A 60 -3.45 3.67 8.45
CA GLU A 60 -3.60 2.38 9.10
C GLU A 60 -2.37 1.49 8.84
N LEU A 61 -1.89 1.47 7.61
CA LEU A 61 -0.69 0.69 7.27
C LEU A 61 0.53 1.26 8.00
N LEU A 62 0.68 2.57 8.01
CA LEU A 62 1.84 3.19 8.66
C LEU A 62 1.86 2.94 10.16
N LEU A 63 0.69 2.89 10.81
CA LEU A 63 0.66 2.61 12.24
C LEU A 63 1.23 1.21 12.54
N ARG A 64 1.05 0.26 11.64
CA ARG A 64 1.59 -1.07 11.82
C ARG A 64 3.06 -1.18 11.42
N LEU A 65 3.50 -0.34 10.50
CA LEU A 65 4.85 -0.44 9.94
C LEU A 65 5.87 0.42 10.68
N LEU A 66 5.49 1.58 11.19
CA LEU A 66 6.44 2.51 11.81
C LEU A 66 7.18 1.94 13.01
N PRO A 67 6.61 1.05 13.82
CA PRO A 67 7.41 0.44 14.90
C PRO A 67 8.62 -0.34 14.39
N LYS A 68 8.59 -0.74 13.12
CA LYS A 68 9.69 -1.49 12.50
C LYS A 68 10.44 -0.64 11.46
N ARG A 69 10.41 0.68 11.61
CA ARG A 69 10.96 1.59 10.61
C ARG A 69 12.45 1.39 10.34
N ILE A 70 13.22 1.03 11.35
CA ILE A 70 14.65 0.83 11.17
C ILE A 70 14.88 -0.40 10.28
N THR A 71 14.18 -1.49 10.57
CA THR A 71 14.28 -2.71 9.77
C THR A 71 13.80 -2.44 8.34
N LEU A 72 12.70 -1.69 8.20
CA LEU A 72 12.17 -1.38 6.88
C LEU A 72 13.15 -0.55 6.05
N ARG A 73 13.79 0.45 6.67
CA ARG A 73 14.75 1.26 5.94
C ARG A 73 15.96 0.43 5.51
N LYS A 74 16.34 -0.56 6.30
CA LYS A 74 17.42 -1.42 5.92
C LYS A 74 17.01 -2.29 4.75
N LEU A 75 15.80 -2.84 4.77
CA LEU A 75 15.29 -3.64 3.66
C LEU A 75 15.20 -2.83 2.39
N ALA A 76 14.92 -1.53 2.50
CA ALA A 76 14.81 -0.66 1.34
C ALA A 76 16.14 -0.43 0.62
N GLU A 77 17.27 -0.78 1.26
CA GLU A 77 18.56 -0.64 0.60
C GLU A 77 18.72 -1.66 -0.53
N ASP A 78 18.13 -2.82 -0.41
CA ASP A 78 18.28 -3.88 -1.38
C ASP A 78 16.99 -4.29 -2.06
N HIS A 79 15.85 -3.83 -1.56
CA HIS A 79 14.55 -4.27 -2.06
C HIS A 79 13.65 -3.05 -2.29
N ARG A 80 12.59 -3.24 -3.05
CA ARG A 80 11.64 -2.16 -3.32
C ARG A 80 10.48 -2.25 -2.32
N LEU A 81 10.31 -1.16 -1.57
CA LEU A 81 9.16 -1.01 -0.68
C LEU A 81 8.15 -0.12 -1.39
N GLU A 82 6.86 -0.48 -1.30
CA GLU A 82 5.87 0.19 -2.10
C GLU A 82 4.54 0.24 -1.38
N PHE A 83 3.93 1.42 -1.34
CA PHE A 83 2.53 1.57 -0.97
C PHE A 83 1.77 1.63 -2.28
N TYR A 84 0.76 0.79 -2.41
CA TYR A 84 -0.03 0.74 -3.63
C TYR A 84 -1.46 1.01 -3.26
N CYS A 85 -2.13 1.93 -3.97
CA CYS A 85 -3.53 2.14 -3.76
C CYS A 85 -4.29 1.93 -5.06
N PHE A 86 -5.46 1.33 -4.95
CA PHE A 86 -6.33 1.03 -6.08
C PHE A 86 -7.64 1.72 -5.81
N LEU A 87 -8.12 2.49 -6.78
CA LEU A 87 -9.34 3.25 -6.65
C LEU A 87 -10.31 2.91 -7.75
N GLU A 88 -11.57 2.81 -7.39
CA GLU A 88 -12.65 2.74 -8.36
C GLU A 88 -13.52 3.96 -8.17
N LYS A 89 -13.84 4.67 -9.23
CA LYS A 89 -14.65 5.88 -9.14
C LYS A 89 -15.52 6.01 -10.37
N PRO A 90 -16.64 6.74 -10.25
CA PRO A 90 -17.43 7.08 -11.42
C PRO A 90 -16.60 7.91 -12.38
N GLN A 91 -16.84 7.75 -13.68
CA GLN A 91 -16.03 8.38 -14.67
C GLN A 91 -16.01 9.89 -14.53
N GLU A 92 -17.10 10.52 -14.14
CA GLU A 92 -17.15 11.94 -14.01
C GLU A 92 -16.62 12.49 -12.71
N MET A 93 -16.29 11.67 -11.76
CA MET A 93 -15.80 12.14 -10.49
C MET A 93 -14.32 12.54 -10.62
N SER A 94 -13.92 13.63 -9.98
CA SER A 94 -12.51 13.97 -9.89
C SER A 94 -11.79 12.90 -9.08
N LEU A 95 -10.52 12.74 -9.30
CA LEU A 95 -9.73 11.74 -8.57
C LEU A 95 -9.77 12.01 -7.08
N PRO A 96 -10.37 11.13 -6.28
CA PRO A 96 -10.56 11.39 -4.86
C PRO A 96 -9.36 10.92 -4.02
N ILE A 97 -8.20 11.44 -4.32
CA ILE A 97 -7.00 11.13 -3.59
C ILE A 97 -6.41 12.41 -3.04
N THR A 98 -6.16 12.41 -1.75
CA THR A 98 -5.42 13.48 -1.10
C THR A 98 -4.54 12.82 -0.04
N LEU A 99 -3.26 13.02 -0.16
CA LEU A 99 -2.31 12.53 0.83
C LEU A 99 -1.69 13.74 1.51
N SER A 100 -1.77 13.79 2.84
CA SER A 100 -1.23 14.92 3.59
C SER A 100 0.29 14.93 3.52
N PRO A 101 0.92 16.08 3.74
CA PRO A 101 2.38 16.15 3.79
C PRO A 101 2.97 15.17 4.80
N ARG A 102 2.27 14.94 5.91
CA ARG A 102 2.76 14.01 6.93
C ARG A 102 2.83 12.58 6.39
N ILE A 103 1.80 12.13 5.70
CA ILE A 103 1.78 10.79 5.10
C ILE A 103 2.89 10.67 4.06
N LEU A 104 3.03 11.68 3.21
CA LEU A 104 4.08 11.64 2.18
C LEU A 104 5.47 11.62 2.82
N LEU A 105 5.67 12.38 3.90
CA LEU A 105 6.94 12.42 4.57
C LEU A 105 7.26 11.06 5.19
N LEU A 106 6.28 10.40 5.79
CA LEU A 106 6.51 9.11 6.42
C LEU A 106 6.81 8.03 5.39
N CYS A 107 6.10 8.03 4.27
CA CYS A 107 6.40 7.08 3.18
C CYS A 107 7.81 7.33 2.65
N GLY A 108 8.19 8.60 2.47
CA GLY A 108 9.53 8.94 2.02
C GLY A 108 10.60 8.55 3.05
N PHE A 109 10.30 8.71 4.33
CA PHE A 109 11.22 8.31 5.37
C PHE A 109 11.50 6.82 5.31
N LEU A 110 10.51 6.01 4.96
CA LEU A 110 10.70 4.56 4.81
C LEU A 110 11.32 4.20 3.46
N HIS A 111 11.57 5.18 2.61
CA HIS A 111 12.10 4.99 1.27
C HIS A 111 11.13 4.14 0.43
N ALA A 112 9.85 4.31 0.67
CA ALA A 112 8.83 3.55 -0.05
C ALA A 112 8.32 4.35 -1.23
N HIS A 113 8.01 3.65 -2.32
CA HIS A 113 7.37 4.24 -3.47
C HIS A 113 5.87 4.27 -3.24
N ILE A 114 5.17 5.13 -3.94
CA ILE A 114 3.71 5.17 -3.91
C ILE A 114 3.23 4.99 -5.34
N ASP A 115 2.43 3.96 -5.56
CA ASP A 115 1.85 3.68 -6.86
C ASP A 115 0.33 3.74 -6.75
N VAL A 116 -0.30 4.29 -7.75
CA VAL A 116 -1.74 4.50 -7.77
C VAL A 116 -2.31 3.92 -9.05
N GLU A 117 -3.36 3.13 -8.91
CA GLU A 117 -4.09 2.62 -10.04
C GLU A 117 -5.54 3.05 -9.91
N VAL A 118 -6.13 3.58 -10.97
CA VAL A 118 -7.48 4.09 -10.95
C VAL A 118 -8.29 3.40 -12.01
N LYS A 119 -9.49 2.95 -11.66
CA LYS A 119 -10.41 2.38 -12.61
C LYS A 119 -11.65 3.27 -12.62
N ASP A 120 -11.98 3.80 -13.80
CA ASP A 120 -13.19 4.55 -13.99
C ASP A 120 -14.31 3.55 -14.24
N LEU A 121 -15.37 3.65 -13.47
CA LEU A 121 -16.49 2.73 -13.62
C LEU A 121 -17.36 3.15 -14.79
N ASP A 122 -17.80 2.14 -15.56
CA ASP A 122 -18.62 2.36 -16.68
C ASP A 122 -20.02 2.59 -16.22
N GLU A 123 -20.64 3.70 -16.57
CA GLU A 123 -21.94 3.92 -16.17
C GLU A 123 -22.93 3.19 -16.88
N GLU A 124 -22.74 2.71 -18.04
CA GLU A 124 -23.64 2.01 -18.69
C GLU A 124 -23.89 0.80 -18.23
N ALA A 125 -23.35 0.19 -17.70
CA ALA A 125 -23.57 -1.11 -17.11
C ALA A 125 -24.84 -1.74 -17.44
#